data_c06020a46d52b78b91c331e6b41d3f89
#
_entry.id   c06020a46d52b78b91c331e6b41d3f89
#
_cell.length_a   1.000
_cell.length_b   1.000
_cell.length_c   1.000
_cell.angle_alpha   90.00
_cell.angle_beta   90.00
_cell.angle_gamma   90.00
#
_symmetry.space_group_name_H-M   'P 1'
#
loop_
_entity.id
_entity.type
_entity.pdbx_description
1 polymer ?
#
loop_
_entity_poly.entity_id
_entity_poly.type
_entity_poly.pdbx_seq_one_letter_code
_entity_poly.pdbx_strand_id
1 'polypeptide(L)'
;EKARAWIVSPFHGVEEGLHLDVFTQKQRMLKASSHFTADELAKMPHILTNLSNWVVFQDPPEHTRLRRLINKSFTPRSINALEPKIEAIVSNLLDQAMKKETINLVEEFSFQLPAMVICELLGIPLEKQWDLKRWSDGVAGFTASARITHEQAAYAEEVAREAEEYLMDLFTELRANPNDGLLSKILNAPKDESGDGLTDKEIVGLTIQLFFAGFETTEGLIGNMVLAMMENPEQQELLRSNFELIPAAVE
;
A
#
# COMPACT_ATOMS: atom_id res chain seq x y z
N GLU A 1 23.17 -4.07 -18.65
CA GLU A 1 22.41 -3.54 -19.83
C GLU A 1 21.72 -2.27 -19.37
N LYS A 2 21.94 -1.15 -20.12
CA LYS A 2 21.27 0.12 -19.83
C LYS A 2 19.77 -0.05 -20.11
N ALA A 3 18.93 0.27 -19.14
CA ALA A 3 17.49 0.34 -19.37
C ALA A 3 17.23 1.30 -20.55
N ARG A 4 16.51 0.81 -21.58
CA ARG A 4 16.07 1.68 -22.70
C ARG A 4 14.85 2.47 -22.25
N ALA A 5 15.08 3.45 -21.38
CA ALA A 5 14.04 4.28 -20.77
C ALA A 5 14.49 5.73 -20.74
N TRP A 6 13.55 6.64 -20.86
CA TRP A 6 13.74 8.05 -20.59
C TRP A 6 13.49 8.29 -19.10
N ILE A 7 14.36 9.09 -18.47
CA ILE A 7 14.18 9.58 -17.10
C ILE A 7 13.81 11.05 -17.21
N VAL A 8 12.65 11.41 -16.70
CA VAL A 8 12.17 12.79 -16.62
C VAL A 8 12.27 13.22 -15.16
N SER A 9 13.17 14.18 -14.87
CA SER A 9 13.43 14.68 -13.51
C SER A 9 12.99 16.13 -13.26
N PRO A 10 12.91 17.03 -14.28
CA PRO A 10 12.41 18.38 -14.02
C PRO A 10 10.95 18.37 -13.61
N PHE A 11 10.60 19.17 -12.59
CA PHE A 11 9.24 19.25 -12.03
C PHE A 11 8.15 19.39 -13.10
N HIS A 12 8.27 20.41 -13.98
CA HIS A 12 7.28 20.63 -15.05
C HIS A 12 7.18 19.48 -16.04
N GLY A 13 8.29 18.81 -16.36
CA GLY A 13 8.26 17.64 -17.23
C GLY A 13 7.56 16.44 -16.61
N VAL A 14 7.72 16.25 -15.29
CA VAL A 14 7.00 15.21 -14.54
C VAL A 14 5.51 15.55 -14.45
N GLU A 15 5.18 16.79 -14.09
CA GLU A 15 3.81 17.27 -14.00
C GLU A 15 3.07 17.12 -15.34
N GLU A 16 3.66 17.59 -16.44
CA GLU A 16 3.12 17.43 -17.79
C GLU A 16 2.93 15.94 -18.13
N GLY A 17 3.96 15.12 -17.90
CA GLY A 17 3.93 13.69 -18.19
C GLY A 17 2.82 12.95 -17.47
N LEU A 18 2.55 13.29 -16.19
CA LEU A 18 1.47 12.67 -15.40
C LEU A 18 0.06 12.99 -15.93
N HIS A 19 -0.10 14.05 -16.70
CA HIS A 19 -1.38 14.47 -17.28
C HIS A 19 -1.55 14.06 -18.75
N LEU A 20 -0.54 13.44 -19.38
CA LEU A 20 -0.62 13.01 -20.76
C LEU A 20 -1.26 11.62 -20.90
N ASP A 21 -2.37 11.54 -21.60
CA ASP A 21 -3.11 10.29 -21.88
C ASP A 21 -2.36 9.29 -22.78
N VAL A 22 -1.20 9.70 -23.33
CA VAL A 22 -0.37 8.83 -24.19
C VAL A 22 0.47 7.82 -23.42
N PHE A 23 0.66 8.03 -22.12
CA PHE A 23 1.40 7.10 -21.26
C PHE A 23 0.46 6.01 -20.71
N THR A 24 0.90 4.75 -20.83
CA THR A 24 0.14 3.60 -20.36
C THR A 24 0.89 2.86 -19.27
N GLN A 25 0.17 2.34 -18.27
CA GLN A 25 0.71 1.56 -17.17
C GLN A 25 0.61 0.04 -17.41
N LYS A 26 -0.41 -0.40 -18.14
CA LYS A 26 -0.72 -1.82 -18.38
C LYS A 26 0.45 -2.60 -18.98
N GLN A 27 1.25 -1.97 -19.83
CA GLN A 27 2.42 -2.61 -20.45
C GLN A 27 3.65 -2.72 -19.52
N ARG A 28 3.66 -2.03 -18.38
CA ARG A 28 4.81 -2.04 -17.46
C ARG A 28 5.09 -3.45 -16.95
N MET A 29 4.07 -4.17 -16.52
CA MET A 29 4.20 -5.54 -16.01
C MET A 29 4.63 -6.52 -17.10
N LEU A 30 4.08 -6.38 -18.30
CA LEU A 30 4.49 -7.19 -19.45
C LEU A 30 5.97 -7.00 -19.80
N LYS A 31 6.49 -5.78 -19.69
CA LYS A 31 7.92 -5.49 -19.92
C LYS A 31 8.82 -6.02 -18.81
N ALA A 32 8.43 -5.89 -17.55
CA ALA A 32 9.19 -6.39 -16.41
C ALA A 32 9.32 -7.92 -16.43
N SER A 33 8.29 -8.63 -16.91
CA SER A 33 8.24 -10.08 -17.03
C SER A 33 8.67 -10.62 -18.42
N SER A 34 9.08 -9.77 -19.35
CA SER A 34 9.37 -10.13 -20.76
C SER A 34 10.52 -11.11 -20.96
N HIS A 35 11.33 -11.37 -19.95
CA HIS A 35 12.42 -12.35 -19.98
C HIS A 35 12.00 -13.77 -19.54
N PHE A 36 10.78 -13.93 -19.00
CA PHE A 36 10.20 -15.23 -18.69
C PHE A 36 9.53 -15.84 -19.93
N THR A 37 9.65 -17.14 -20.06
CA THR A 37 8.91 -17.91 -21.07
C THR A 37 7.43 -18.02 -20.72
N ALA A 38 6.59 -18.37 -21.67
CA ALA A 38 5.17 -18.61 -21.42
C ALA A 38 4.92 -19.68 -20.35
N ASP A 39 5.73 -20.74 -20.35
CA ASP A 39 5.65 -21.84 -19.36
C ASP A 39 6.05 -21.37 -17.95
N GLU A 40 7.00 -20.45 -17.84
CA GLU A 40 7.39 -19.86 -16.56
C GLU A 40 6.32 -18.90 -16.03
N LEU A 41 5.75 -18.07 -16.90
CA LEU A 41 4.63 -17.17 -16.53
C LEU A 41 3.40 -17.97 -16.10
N ALA A 42 3.12 -19.11 -16.72
CA ALA A 42 2.02 -20.00 -16.34
C ALA A 42 2.18 -20.59 -14.92
N LYS A 43 3.39 -20.58 -14.36
CA LYS A 43 3.68 -21.02 -12.99
C LYS A 43 3.52 -19.91 -11.95
N MET A 44 3.14 -18.70 -12.36
CA MET A 44 3.01 -17.53 -11.48
C MET A 44 1.61 -16.89 -11.58
N PRO A 45 0.51 -17.70 -11.49
CA PRO A 45 -0.83 -17.18 -11.71
C PRO A 45 -1.29 -16.22 -10.61
N HIS A 46 -0.90 -16.42 -9.34
CA HIS A 46 -1.37 -15.60 -8.22
C HIS A 46 -0.75 -14.21 -8.24
N ILE A 47 0.59 -14.10 -8.37
CA ILE A 47 1.25 -12.79 -8.42
C ILE A 47 0.82 -11.99 -9.66
N LEU A 48 0.72 -12.62 -10.83
CA LEU A 48 0.29 -11.93 -12.05
C LEU A 48 -1.16 -11.48 -11.97
N THR A 49 -2.06 -12.33 -11.44
CA THR A 49 -3.47 -11.95 -11.20
C THR A 49 -3.56 -10.82 -10.20
N ASN A 50 -2.83 -10.89 -9.09
CA ASN A 50 -2.81 -9.85 -8.07
C ASN A 50 -2.43 -8.49 -8.67
N LEU A 51 -1.28 -8.41 -9.32
CA LEU A 51 -0.77 -7.18 -9.93
C LEU A 51 -1.66 -6.66 -11.07
N SER A 52 -2.29 -7.56 -11.84
CA SER A 52 -3.25 -7.16 -12.87
C SER A 52 -4.53 -6.51 -12.33
N ASN A 53 -4.79 -6.63 -11.04
CA ASN A 53 -5.91 -6.00 -10.34
C ASN A 53 -5.51 -4.74 -9.54
N TRP A 54 -4.23 -4.35 -9.56
CA TRP A 54 -3.82 -3.11 -8.95
C TRP A 54 -4.27 -1.91 -9.76
N VAL A 55 -4.95 -0.97 -9.13
CA VAL A 55 -5.49 0.23 -9.79
C VAL A 55 -4.38 1.04 -10.45
N VAL A 56 -3.21 1.14 -9.82
CA VAL A 56 -2.06 1.89 -10.33
C VAL A 56 -1.49 1.31 -11.63
N PHE A 57 -1.79 0.06 -11.96
CA PHE A 57 -1.34 -0.59 -13.20
C PHE A 57 -2.44 -0.70 -14.26
N GLN A 58 -3.59 -0.07 -14.02
CA GLN A 58 -4.69 -0.04 -14.99
C GLN A 58 -4.67 1.25 -15.81
N ASP A 59 -5.13 1.14 -17.04
CA ASP A 59 -5.43 2.26 -17.92
C ASP A 59 -6.96 2.40 -18.06
N PRO A 60 -7.48 3.57 -18.47
CA PRO A 60 -8.88 3.69 -18.82
C PRO A 60 -9.30 2.67 -19.92
N PRO A 61 -10.53 2.12 -19.86
CA PRO A 61 -11.63 2.46 -18.94
C PRO A 61 -11.56 1.78 -17.56
N GLU A 62 -10.76 0.71 -17.40
CA GLU A 62 -10.71 -0.10 -16.17
C GLU A 62 -10.23 0.71 -14.96
N HIS A 63 -9.20 1.54 -15.12
CA HIS A 63 -8.75 2.46 -14.07
C HIS A 63 -9.91 3.33 -13.58
N THR A 64 -10.65 3.94 -14.49
CA THR A 64 -11.75 4.84 -14.16
C THR A 64 -12.86 4.09 -13.42
N ARG A 65 -13.17 2.86 -13.85
CA ARG A 65 -14.15 1.98 -13.21
C ARG A 65 -13.76 1.66 -11.77
N LEU A 66 -12.55 1.14 -11.57
CA LEU A 66 -12.05 0.74 -10.25
C LEU A 66 -11.98 1.94 -9.29
N ARG A 67 -11.42 3.08 -9.73
CA ARG A 67 -11.35 4.32 -8.93
C ARG A 67 -12.73 4.79 -8.49
N ARG A 68 -13.71 4.77 -9.38
CA ARG A 68 -15.10 5.16 -9.07
C ARG A 68 -15.71 4.25 -7.98
N LEU A 69 -15.49 2.94 -8.07
CA LEU A 69 -16.02 1.98 -7.09
C LEU A 69 -15.34 2.13 -5.73
N ILE A 70 -14.02 2.27 -5.72
CA ILE A 70 -13.21 2.41 -4.50
C ILE A 70 -13.53 3.72 -3.78
N ASN A 71 -13.62 4.84 -4.50
CA ASN A 71 -13.86 6.16 -3.92
C ASN A 71 -15.19 6.23 -3.13
N LYS A 72 -16.18 5.38 -3.41
CA LYS A 72 -17.42 5.29 -2.63
C LYS A 72 -17.17 4.89 -1.17
N SER A 73 -16.10 4.11 -0.91
CA SER A 73 -15.76 3.64 0.44
C SER A 73 -14.73 4.54 1.13
N PHE A 74 -13.94 5.31 0.38
CA PHE A 74 -12.98 6.29 0.87
C PHE A 74 -13.61 7.68 0.98
N THR A 75 -14.43 7.88 1.99
CA THR A 75 -15.06 9.18 2.26
C THR A 75 -14.26 9.98 3.29
N PRO A 76 -14.32 11.33 3.28
CA PRO A 76 -13.71 12.14 4.35
C PRO A 76 -14.16 11.70 5.75
N ARG A 77 -15.42 11.30 5.89
CA ARG A 77 -15.96 10.80 7.17
C ARG A 77 -15.29 9.50 7.61
N SER A 78 -15.04 8.56 6.69
CA SER A 78 -14.38 7.29 7.02
C SER A 78 -12.91 7.49 7.38
N ILE A 79 -12.23 8.46 6.77
CA ILE A 79 -10.84 8.79 7.06
C ILE A 79 -10.74 9.53 8.40
N ASN A 80 -11.55 10.55 8.65
CA ASN A 80 -11.54 11.29 9.92
C ASN A 80 -11.89 10.40 11.13
N ALA A 81 -12.66 9.33 10.93
CA ALA A 81 -12.94 8.35 11.98
C ALA A 81 -11.72 7.53 12.43
N LEU A 82 -10.63 7.57 11.68
CA LEU A 82 -9.37 6.92 12.06
C LEU A 82 -8.52 7.77 13.02
N GLU A 83 -8.70 9.09 13.04
CA GLU A 83 -7.88 10.01 13.84
C GLU A 83 -7.76 9.57 15.30
N PRO A 84 -8.85 9.34 16.07
CA PRO A 84 -8.73 8.91 17.47
C PRO A 84 -8.09 7.52 17.63
N LYS A 85 -8.19 6.65 16.60
CA LYS A 85 -7.54 5.35 16.60
C LYS A 85 -6.04 5.48 16.36
N ILE A 86 -5.64 6.37 15.45
CA ILE A 86 -4.24 6.69 15.17
C ILE A 86 -3.60 7.30 16.43
N GLU A 87 -4.27 8.24 17.09
CA GLU A 87 -3.80 8.83 18.35
C GLU A 87 -3.58 7.76 19.44
N ALA A 88 -4.50 6.82 19.58
CA ALA A 88 -4.37 5.74 20.54
C ALA A 88 -3.19 4.80 20.20
N ILE A 89 -2.99 4.48 18.92
CA ILE A 89 -1.85 3.67 18.45
C ILE A 89 -0.54 4.40 18.72
N VAL A 90 -0.43 5.68 18.35
CA VAL A 90 0.76 6.50 18.59
C VAL A 90 1.07 6.58 20.09
N SER A 91 0.08 6.89 20.93
CA SER A 91 0.25 6.96 22.39
C SER A 91 0.78 5.64 22.96
N ASN A 92 0.19 4.51 22.55
CA ASN A 92 0.65 3.21 23.01
C ASN A 92 2.10 2.88 22.58
N LEU A 93 2.46 3.17 21.32
CA LEU A 93 3.83 2.96 20.83
C LEU A 93 4.84 3.85 21.57
N LEU A 94 4.51 5.11 21.81
CA LEU A 94 5.36 6.03 22.57
C LEU A 94 5.50 5.59 24.04
N ASP A 95 4.41 5.17 24.69
CA ASP A 95 4.44 4.64 26.06
C ASP A 95 5.33 3.39 26.21
N GLN A 96 5.39 2.56 25.17
CA GLN A 96 6.30 1.42 25.14
C GLN A 96 7.75 1.84 24.92
N ALA A 97 7.99 2.78 24.00
CA ALA A 97 9.31 3.33 23.72
C ALA A 97 9.91 4.02 24.95
N MET A 98 9.11 4.80 25.68
CA MET A 98 9.55 5.52 26.90
C MET A 98 9.97 4.61 28.07
N LYS A 99 9.63 3.32 28.04
CA LYS A 99 10.07 2.34 29.05
C LYS A 99 11.49 1.83 28.81
N LYS A 100 12.09 2.17 27.67
CA LYS A 100 13.41 1.71 27.23
C LYS A 100 14.38 2.87 27.22
N GLU A 101 15.65 2.59 27.50
CA GLU A 101 16.72 3.58 27.41
C GLU A 101 17.04 3.93 25.95
N THR A 102 16.98 2.94 25.08
CA THR A 102 17.18 3.07 23.63
C THR A 102 16.16 2.22 22.89
N ILE A 103 15.73 2.67 21.70
CA ILE A 103 14.80 1.96 20.83
C ILE A 103 15.39 1.81 19.43
N ASN A 104 14.98 0.78 18.72
CA ASN A 104 15.10 0.75 17.27
C ASN A 104 13.88 1.46 16.67
N LEU A 105 14.06 2.73 16.27
CA LEU A 105 12.99 3.57 15.75
C LEU A 105 12.24 2.89 14.60
N VAL A 106 12.95 2.22 13.70
CA VAL A 106 12.33 1.59 12.52
C VAL A 106 11.44 0.44 12.94
N GLU A 107 11.95 -0.52 13.70
CA GLU A 107 11.21 -1.73 14.08
C GLU A 107 10.11 -1.46 15.11
N GLU A 108 10.34 -0.52 16.04
CA GLU A 108 9.48 -0.33 17.20
C GLU A 108 8.47 0.82 17.04
N PHE A 109 8.64 1.68 16.02
CA PHE A 109 7.73 2.80 15.79
C PHE A 109 7.38 2.99 14.30
N SER A 110 8.39 3.30 13.45
CA SER A 110 8.11 3.69 12.05
C SER A 110 7.44 2.59 11.25
N PHE A 111 7.77 1.32 11.50
CA PHE A 111 7.09 0.15 10.95
C PHE A 111 5.73 -0.06 11.60
N GLN A 112 5.67 -0.08 12.95
CA GLN A 112 4.48 -0.48 13.69
C GLN A 112 3.29 0.44 13.40
N LEU A 113 3.53 1.75 13.39
CA LEU A 113 2.46 2.74 13.24
C LEU A 113 1.65 2.56 11.95
N PRO A 114 2.24 2.65 10.76
CA PRO A 114 1.47 2.49 9.52
C PRO A 114 0.88 1.08 9.36
N ALA A 115 1.57 0.04 9.79
CA ALA A 115 1.05 -1.32 9.73
C ALA A 115 -0.23 -1.50 10.57
N MET A 116 -0.23 -0.98 11.80
CA MET A 116 -1.40 -1.01 12.69
C MET A 116 -2.54 -0.15 12.15
N VAL A 117 -2.24 1.04 11.62
CA VAL A 117 -3.25 1.94 11.01
C VAL A 117 -3.91 1.29 9.78
N ILE A 118 -3.14 0.61 8.93
CA ILE A 118 -3.70 -0.09 7.76
C ILE A 118 -4.54 -1.29 8.19
N CYS A 119 -4.11 -2.06 9.18
CA CYS A 119 -4.92 -3.15 9.74
C CYS A 119 -6.26 -2.63 10.26
N GLU A 120 -6.22 -1.53 11.02
CA GLU A 120 -7.42 -0.89 11.57
C GLU A 120 -8.35 -0.36 10.47
N LEU A 121 -7.78 0.32 9.45
CA LEU A 121 -8.52 0.81 8.29
C LEU A 121 -9.22 -0.34 7.55
N LEU A 122 -8.51 -1.41 7.27
CA LEU A 122 -9.03 -2.55 6.52
C LEU A 122 -9.99 -3.42 7.35
N GLY A 123 -9.90 -3.37 8.67
CA GLY A 123 -10.62 -4.26 9.58
C GLY A 123 -10.00 -5.66 9.63
N ILE A 124 -8.68 -5.73 9.46
CA ILE A 124 -7.87 -6.95 9.57
C ILE A 124 -7.32 -7.06 10.99
N PRO A 125 -7.30 -8.25 11.63
CA PRO A 125 -6.69 -8.43 12.94
C PRO A 125 -5.23 -7.99 13.00
N LEU A 126 -4.83 -7.28 14.07
CA LEU A 126 -3.47 -6.73 14.23
C LEU A 126 -2.38 -7.79 14.23
N GLU A 127 -2.71 -9.01 14.66
CA GLU A 127 -1.80 -10.16 14.64
C GLU A 127 -1.31 -10.51 13.23
N LYS A 128 -2.06 -10.09 12.22
CA LYS A 128 -1.74 -10.31 10.80
C LYS A 128 -0.81 -9.27 10.19
N GLN A 129 -0.42 -8.23 10.93
CA GLN A 129 0.46 -7.18 10.41
C GLN A 129 1.79 -7.71 9.84
N TRP A 130 2.37 -8.75 10.45
CA TRP A 130 3.62 -9.35 9.98
C TRP A 130 3.45 -10.21 8.73
N ASP A 131 2.32 -10.92 8.62
CA ASP A 131 1.96 -11.64 7.40
C ASP A 131 1.75 -10.65 6.25
N LEU A 132 0.99 -9.56 6.49
CA LEU A 132 0.76 -8.50 5.52
C LEU A 132 2.07 -7.85 5.06
N LYS A 133 3.01 -7.60 6.01
CA LYS A 133 4.35 -7.10 5.65
C LYS A 133 5.08 -8.08 4.73
N ARG A 134 5.14 -9.35 5.10
CA ARG A 134 5.83 -10.38 4.33
C ARG A 134 5.26 -10.51 2.92
N TRP A 135 3.93 -10.49 2.78
CA TRP A 135 3.26 -10.52 1.48
C TRP A 135 3.56 -9.26 0.66
N SER A 136 3.50 -8.10 1.31
CA SER A 136 3.82 -6.81 0.68
C SER A 136 5.26 -6.76 0.18
N ASP A 137 6.24 -7.14 1.02
CA ASP A 137 7.66 -7.17 0.66
C ASP A 137 7.93 -8.11 -0.52
N GLY A 138 7.28 -9.28 -0.56
CA GLY A 138 7.43 -10.21 -1.67
C GLY A 138 6.88 -9.66 -2.99
N VAL A 139 5.71 -9.01 -2.95
CA VAL A 139 5.12 -8.35 -4.11
C VAL A 139 5.95 -7.13 -4.53
N ALA A 140 6.45 -6.35 -3.56
CA ALA A 140 7.34 -5.22 -3.81
C ALA A 140 8.63 -5.66 -4.54
N GLY A 141 9.27 -6.72 -4.07
CA GLY A 141 10.47 -7.28 -4.70
C GLY A 141 10.25 -7.65 -6.17
N PHE A 142 9.04 -8.11 -6.51
CA PHE A 142 8.66 -8.39 -7.90
C PHE A 142 8.46 -7.12 -8.72
N THR A 143 7.84 -6.07 -8.15
CA THR A 143 7.47 -4.85 -8.87
C THR A 143 8.61 -3.83 -8.99
N ALA A 144 9.50 -3.75 -7.99
CA ALA A 144 10.57 -2.76 -7.92
C ALA A 144 11.82 -3.14 -8.72
N SER A 145 11.99 -4.43 -9.06
CA SER A 145 13.17 -4.91 -9.77
C SER A 145 13.10 -4.58 -11.26
N ALA A 146 14.15 -3.98 -11.80
CA ALA A 146 14.29 -3.76 -13.25
C ALA A 146 14.39 -5.08 -14.03
N ARG A 147 14.87 -6.15 -13.39
CA ARG A 147 14.91 -7.52 -13.89
C ARG A 147 14.67 -8.47 -12.72
N ILE A 148 13.55 -9.14 -12.75
CA ILE A 148 13.11 -10.07 -11.72
C ILE A 148 13.89 -11.38 -11.85
N THR A 149 14.47 -11.88 -10.76
CA THR A 149 15.10 -13.21 -10.76
C THR A 149 14.06 -14.31 -10.60
N HIS A 150 14.41 -15.57 -10.98
CA HIS A 150 13.50 -16.70 -10.79
C HIS A 150 13.19 -16.95 -9.30
N GLU A 151 14.13 -16.69 -8.41
CA GLU A 151 13.94 -16.79 -6.96
C GLU A 151 12.94 -15.74 -6.45
N GLN A 152 13.11 -14.47 -6.87
CA GLN A 152 12.14 -13.40 -6.54
C GLN A 152 10.75 -13.71 -7.08
N ALA A 153 10.67 -14.25 -8.30
CA ALA A 153 9.40 -14.62 -8.92
C ALA A 153 8.71 -15.77 -8.18
N ALA A 154 9.46 -16.81 -7.78
CA ALA A 154 8.94 -17.94 -7.02
C ALA A 154 8.44 -17.49 -5.62
N TYR A 155 9.21 -16.64 -4.94
CA TYR A 155 8.82 -16.10 -3.64
C TYR A 155 7.58 -15.20 -3.74
N ALA A 156 7.53 -14.32 -4.74
CA ALA A 156 6.37 -13.47 -4.98
C ALA A 156 5.09 -14.28 -5.28
N GLU A 157 5.22 -15.37 -6.02
CA GLU A 157 4.09 -16.28 -6.29
C GLU A 157 3.60 -16.96 -5.01
N GLU A 158 4.53 -17.46 -4.18
CA GLU A 158 4.20 -18.09 -2.89
C GLU A 158 3.42 -17.13 -1.99
N VAL A 159 3.95 -15.92 -1.76
CA VAL A 159 3.32 -14.95 -0.85
C VAL A 159 2.00 -14.40 -1.42
N ALA A 160 1.89 -14.24 -2.75
CA ALA A 160 0.65 -13.83 -3.39
C ALA A 160 -0.45 -14.89 -3.24
N ARG A 161 -0.11 -16.18 -3.36
CA ARG A 161 -1.03 -17.30 -3.12
C ARG A 161 -1.51 -17.33 -1.67
N GLU A 162 -0.60 -17.25 -0.71
CA GLU A 162 -0.96 -17.23 0.72
C GLU A 162 -1.86 -16.04 1.07
N ALA A 163 -1.55 -14.86 0.54
CA ALA A 163 -2.36 -13.66 0.73
C ALA A 163 -3.76 -13.82 0.14
N GLU A 164 -3.88 -14.38 -1.06
CA GLU A 164 -5.17 -14.64 -1.70
C GLU A 164 -5.99 -15.63 -0.87
N GLU A 165 -5.41 -16.76 -0.44
CA GLU A 165 -6.06 -17.78 0.41
C GLU A 165 -6.60 -17.16 1.69
N TYR A 166 -5.76 -16.42 2.44
CA TYR A 166 -6.18 -15.77 3.67
C TYR A 166 -7.29 -14.72 3.45
N LEU A 167 -7.15 -13.88 2.43
CA LEU A 167 -8.13 -12.85 2.16
C LEU A 167 -9.47 -13.43 1.71
N MET A 168 -9.50 -14.50 0.94
CA MET A 168 -10.74 -15.17 0.54
C MET A 168 -11.49 -15.75 1.74
N ASP A 169 -10.78 -16.34 2.72
CA ASP A 169 -11.37 -16.81 3.97
C ASP A 169 -11.92 -15.63 4.79
N LEU A 170 -11.14 -14.57 4.93
CA LEU A 170 -11.57 -13.34 5.61
C LEU A 170 -12.80 -12.71 4.93
N PHE A 171 -12.87 -12.68 3.60
CA PHE A 171 -14.02 -12.16 2.87
C PHE A 171 -15.29 -12.95 3.15
N THR A 172 -15.16 -14.28 3.28
CA THR A 172 -16.28 -15.14 3.66
C THR A 172 -16.80 -14.79 5.05
N GLU A 173 -15.89 -14.58 6.00
CA GLU A 173 -16.23 -14.17 7.38
C GLU A 173 -16.88 -12.78 7.40
N LEU A 174 -16.29 -11.79 6.72
CA LEU A 174 -16.80 -10.41 6.70
C LEU A 174 -18.14 -10.25 5.97
N ARG A 175 -18.49 -11.16 5.06
CA ARG A 175 -19.83 -11.21 4.47
C ARG A 175 -20.86 -11.78 5.44
N ALA A 176 -20.46 -12.78 6.24
CA ALA A 176 -21.35 -13.38 7.25
C ALA A 176 -21.51 -12.49 8.48
N ASN A 177 -20.43 -11.84 8.92
CA ASN A 177 -20.33 -11.01 10.11
C ASN A 177 -19.69 -9.65 9.78
N PRO A 178 -20.44 -8.70 9.19
CA PRO A 178 -19.90 -7.40 8.81
C PRO A 178 -19.38 -6.60 10.01
N ASN A 179 -18.24 -5.90 9.81
CA ASN A 179 -17.69 -4.94 10.76
C ASN A 179 -17.58 -3.54 10.12
N ASP A 180 -17.03 -2.57 10.87
CA ASP A 180 -16.86 -1.19 10.40
C ASP A 180 -15.62 -0.97 9.52
N GLY A 181 -14.82 -1.98 9.28
CA GLY A 181 -13.62 -1.93 8.43
C GLY A 181 -13.93 -1.67 6.97
N LEU A 182 -12.95 -1.13 6.26
CA LEU A 182 -13.08 -0.80 4.84
C LEU A 182 -13.38 -2.02 3.98
N LEU A 183 -12.74 -3.16 4.25
CA LEU A 183 -12.99 -4.41 3.51
C LEU A 183 -14.43 -4.86 3.65
N SER A 184 -14.97 -4.84 4.88
CA SER A 184 -16.36 -5.20 5.13
C SER A 184 -17.33 -4.30 4.36
N LYS A 185 -17.06 -3.00 4.33
CA LYS A 185 -17.87 -2.02 3.57
C LYS A 185 -17.81 -2.28 2.06
N ILE A 186 -16.63 -2.57 1.52
CA ILE A 186 -16.46 -2.87 0.10
C ILE A 186 -17.17 -4.17 -0.28
N LEU A 187 -16.97 -5.24 0.51
CA LEU A 187 -17.55 -6.56 0.26
C LEU A 187 -19.09 -6.57 0.30
N ASN A 188 -19.66 -5.72 1.17
CA ASN A 188 -21.11 -5.62 1.36
C ASN A 188 -21.71 -4.40 0.65
N ALA A 189 -20.93 -3.67 -0.15
CA ALA A 189 -21.44 -2.54 -0.92
C ALA A 189 -22.46 -3.01 -1.97
N PRO A 190 -23.59 -2.32 -2.12
CA PRO A 190 -24.50 -2.63 -3.20
C PRO A 190 -23.82 -2.37 -4.55
N LYS A 191 -24.17 -3.19 -5.54
CA LYS A 191 -23.79 -2.91 -6.92
C LYS A 191 -24.31 -1.54 -7.32
N ASP A 192 -23.60 -0.87 -8.21
CA ASP A 192 -24.03 0.44 -8.69
C ASP A 192 -25.26 0.32 -9.65
N GLU A 193 -25.73 1.47 -10.13
CA GLU A 193 -26.90 1.55 -11.02
C GLU A 193 -26.72 0.77 -12.33
N SER A 194 -25.49 0.54 -12.76
CA SER A 194 -25.16 -0.29 -13.92
C SER A 194 -25.05 -1.78 -13.59
N GLY A 195 -25.23 -2.16 -12.32
CA GLY A 195 -25.03 -3.53 -11.82
C GLY A 195 -23.57 -3.89 -11.60
N ASP A 196 -22.66 -2.91 -11.65
CA ASP A 196 -21.23 -3.09 -11.50
C ASP A 196 -20.79 -3.08 -10.02
N GLY A 197 -19.80 -3.88 -9.69
CA GLY A 197 -19.18 -4.00 -8.36
C GLY A 197 -17.78 -4.57 -8.48
N LEU A 198 -17.01 -4.52 -7.39
CA LEU A 198 -15.69 -5.14 -7.36
C LEU A 198 -15.82 -6.65 -7.23
N THR A 199 -15.05 -7.39 -8.00
CA THR A 199 -14.87 -8.83 -7.85
C THR A 199 -13.94 -9.15 -6.67
N ASP A 200 -14.00 -10.37 -6.15
CA ASP A 200 -13.12 -10.79 -5.05
C ASP A 200 -11.63 -10.67 -5.42
N LYS A 201 -11.26 -10.99 -6.66
CA LYS A 201 -9.87 -10.82 -7.14
C LYS A 201 -9.44 -9.36 -7.20
N GLU A 202 -10.32 -8.45 -7.58
CA GLU A 202 -10.05 -7.01 -7.54
C GLU A 202 -9.93 -6.51 -6.10
N ILE A 203 -10.73 -7.05 -5.17
CA ILE A 203 -10.63 -6.69 -3.75
C ILE A 203 -9.34 -7.24 -3.13
N VAL A 204 -8.89 -8.46 -3.48
CA VAL A 204 -7.58 -9.00 -3.09
C VAL A 204 -6.46 -8.08 -3.58
N GLY A 205 -6.46 -7.76 -4.88
CA GLY A 205 -5.45 -6.86 -5.46
C GLY A 205 -5.44 -5.48 -4.80
N LEU A 206 -6.61 -4.90 -4.56
CA LEU A 206 -6.77 -3.62 -3.87
C LEU A 206 -6.23 -3.70 -2.43
N THR A 207 -6.53 -4.76 -1.69
CA THR A 207 -6.09 -4.93 -0.29
C THR A 207 -4.57 -4.96 -0.19
N ILE A 208 -3.92 -5.76 -1.03
CA ILE A 208 -2.46 -5.87 -1.04
C ILE A 208 -1.83 -4.56 -1.53
N GLN A 209 -2.41 -3.91 -2.54
CA GLN A 209 -1.94 -2.60 -3.01
C GLN A 209 -2.04 -1.52 -1.92
N LEU A 210 -3.14 -1.47 -1.17
CA LEU A 210 -3.33 -0.48 -0.10
C LEU A 210 -2.33 -0.71 1.03
N PHE A 211 -2.11 -1.97 1.40
CA PHE A 211 -1.11 -2.28 2.42
C PHE A 211 0.27 -1.86 1.96
N PHE A 212 0.70 -2.28 0.74
CA PHE A 212 1.98 -1.91 0.16
C PHE A 212 2.18 -0.38 0.09
N ALA A 213 1.22 0.33 -0.50
CA ALA A 213 1.35 1.77 -0.73
C ALA A 213 1.31 2.60 0.57
N GLY A 214 0.50 2.19 1.54
CA GLY A 214 0.32 2.94 2.78
C GLY A 214 1.37 2.63 3.85
N PHE A 215 1.98 1.45 3.79
CA PHE A 215 2.95 0.98 4.77
C PHE A 215 4.36 1.49 4.47
N GLU A 216 4.99 1.06 3.37
CA GLU A 216 6.40 1.29 3.07
C GLU A 216 6.76 2.79 2.95
N THR A 217 5.89 3.55 2.30
CA THR A 217 6.11 4.98 2.11
C THR A 217 6.05 5.76 3.42
N THR A 218 5.11 5.42 4.30
CA THR A 218 4.93 6.09 5.59
C THR A 218 6.03 5.69 6.58
N GLU A 219 6.44 4.41 6.61
CA GLU A 219 7.60 3.97 7.39
C GLU A 219 8.85 4.76 7.02
N GLY A 220 9.14 4.86 5.71
CA GLY A 220 10.28 5.62 5.20
C GLY A 220 10.19 7.12 5.52
N LEU A 221 9.01 7.72 5.41
CA LEU A 221 8.79 9.13 5.76
C LEU A 221 9.10 9.39 7.23
N ILE A 222 8.57 8.60 8.15
CA ILE A 222 8.80 8.75 9.59
C ILE A 222 10.28 8.62 9.91
N GLY A 223 10.95 7.59 9.40
CA GLY A 223 12.37 7.38 9.62
C GLY A 223 13.24 8.54 9.12
N ASN A 224 13.00 8.97 7.88
CA ASN A 224 13.72 10.10 7.27
C ASN A 224 13.44 11.43 7.97
N MET A 225 12.19 11.67 8.41
CA MET A 225 11.82 12.87 9.17
C MET A 225 12.60 12.94 10.50
N VAL A 226 12.67 11.84 11.24
CA VAL A 226 13.43 11.82 12.52
C VAL A 226 14.91 12.04 12.25
N LEU A 227 15.49 11.39 11.23
CA LEU A 227 16.90 11.61 10.86
C LEU A 227 17.16 13.06 10.49
N ALA A 228 16.31 13.66 9.64
CA ALA A 228 16.43 15.07 9.26
C ALA A 228 16.36 16.02 10.46
N MET A 229 15.48 15.75 11.44
CA MET A 229 15.40 16.53 12.68
C MET A 229 16.66 16.38 13.54
N MET A 230 17.25 15.18 13.61
CA MET A 230 18.50 14.97 14.35
C MET A 230 19.68 15.69 13.70
N GLU A 231 19.71 15.78 12.37
CA GLU A 231 20.73 16.52 11.62
C GLU A 231 20.55 18.03 11.64
N ASN A 232 19.33 18.53 11.98
CA ASN A 232 18.97 19.95 12.02
C ASN A 232 18.34 20.36 13.37
N PRO A 233 19.14 20.43 14.46
CA PRO A 233 18.61 20.69 15.82
C PRO A 233 17.84 22.01 15.95
N GLU A 234 18.20 23.04 15.20
CA GLU A 234 17.52 24.34 15.18
C GLU A 234 16.08 24.22 14.60
N GLN A 235 15.88 23.38 13.59
CA GLN A 235 14.55 23.10 13.05
C GLN A 235 13.71 22.28 14.03
N GLN A 236 14.33 21.32 14.71
CA GLN A 236 13.69 20.56 15.77
C GLN A 236 13.19 21.46 16.90
N GLU A 237 14.02 22.41 17.37
CA GLU A 237 13.64 23.35 18.43
C GLU A 237 12.55 24.32 17.97
N LEU A 238 12.60 24.77 16.70
CA LEU A 238 11.54 25.57 16.11
C LEU A 238 10.19 24.85 16.13
N LEU A 239 10.16 23.58 15.74
CA LEU A 239 8.93 22.75 15.77
C LEU A 239 8.44 22.51 17.21
N ARG A 240 9.34 22.29 18.17
CA ARG A 240 8.98 22.14 19.59
C ARG A 240 8.36 23.42 20.18
N SER A 241 8.83 24.58 19.73
CA SER A 241 8.32 25.86 20.19
C SER A 241 7.04 26.35 19.48
N ASN A 242 6.75 25.79 18.30
CA ASN A 242 5.59 26.18 17.49
C ASN A 242 4.99 24.99 16.70
N PHE A 243 4.00 24.34 17.29
CA PHE A 243 3.31 23.20 16.69
C PHE A 243 2.47 23.54 15.45
N GLU A 244 2.17 24.82 15.18
CA GLU A 244 1.47 25.24 13.97
C GLU A 244 2.30 24.99 12.70
N LEU A 245 3.60 24.76 12.84
CA LEU A 245 4.50 24.43 11.74
C LEU A 245 4.49 22.94 11.35
N ILE A 246 3.86 22.07 12.16
CA ILE A 246 3.86 20.61 11.88
C ILE A 246 3.32 20.28 10.51
N PRO A 247 2.20 20.83 10.01
CA PRO A 247 1.71 20.52 8.67
C PRO A 247 2.74 20.81 7.58
N ALA A 248 3.42 21.95 7.65
CA ALA A 248 4.46 22.33 6.70
C ALA A 248 5.75 21.49 6.83
N ALA A 249 6.01 20.95 8.02
CA ALA A 249 7.17 20.08 8.24
C ALA A 249 6.95 18.64 7.76
N VAL A 250 5.70 18.21 7.66
CA VAL A 250 5.33 16.88 7.13
C VAL A 250 5.36 16.86 5.60
N GLU A 251 5.08 17.99 4.94
CA GLU A 251 5.16 18.17 3.48
C GLU A 251 6.60 18.34 2.96
#